data_959f8227980d6304bf9a7a74dafa282b
#
_entry.id   959f8227980d6304bf9a7a74dafa282b
#
_cell.length_a   1.000
_cell.length_b   1.000
_cell.length_c   1.000
_cell.angle_alpha   90.00
_cell.angle_beta   90.00
_cell.angle_gamma   90.00
#
_symmetry.space_group_name_H-M   'P 1'
#
loop_
_entity.id
_entity.type
_entity.pdbx_description
1 polymer ?
#
loop_
_entity_poly.entity_id
_entity_poly.type
_entity_poly.pdbx_seq_one_letter_code
_entity_poly.pdbx_strand_id
1 'polypeptide(L)'
;MKRLRLGAILHFIIAIGHLGCLFALDEAFDAYGIKEVMHNMVFGHVWMLYALTFCLALAFALAGFYALSASGDIRRLPLTRITIIVIIVLYSLRALAGGWVCVADFFADAQQHVSWLQFFSSVIPAFIAWCYYPGLKKQ
;
A
#
# COMPACT_ATOMS: atom_id res chain seq x y z
N MET A 1 10.28 2.78 18.65
CA MET A 1 11.14 2.51 17.49
C MET A 1 10.90 1.16 16.84
N LYS A 2 10.65 0.05 17.54
CA LYS A 2 10.39 -1.28 16.90
C LYS A 2 9.26 -1.23 15.85
N ARG A 3 8.16 -0.50 16.11
CA ARG A 3 7.01 -0.40 15.18
C ARG A 3 7.37 0.31 13.87
N LEU A 4 8.12 1.42 13.91
CA LEU A 4 8.56 2.12 12.70
C LEU A 4 9.49 1.25 11.84
N ARG A 5 10.40 0.48 12.46
CA ARG A 5 11.23 -0.49 11.76
C ARG A 5 10.39 -1.58 11.10
N LEU A 6 9.36 -2.08 11.81
CA LEU A 6 8.42 -3.05 11.24
C LEU A 6 7.67 -2.46 10.04
N GLY A 7 7.19 -1.22 10.16
CA GLY A 7 6.57 -0.49 9.04
C GLY A 7 7.52 -0.33 7.84
N ALA A 8 8.80 -0.04 8.08
CA ALA A 8 9.81 0.03 7.03
C ALA A 8 10.01 -1.31 6.32
N ILE A 9 10.14 -2.40 7.09
CA ILE A 9 10.30 -3.75 6.53
C ILE A 9 9.08 -4.12 5.67
N LEU A 10 7.87 -3.86 6.15
CA LEU A 10 6.65 -4.11 5.38
C LEU A 10 6.63 -3.33 4.07
N HIS A 11 7.05 -2.06 4.06
CA HIS A 11 7.13 -1.27 2.84
C HIS A 11 8.15 -1.82 1.84
N PHE A 12 9.31 -2.28 2.32
CA PHE A 12 10.28 -2.92 1.43
C PHE A 12 9.76 -4.24 0.86
N ILE A 13 9.07 -5.05 1.66
CA ILE A 13 8.42 -6.28 1.18
C ILE A 13 7.39 -5.95 0.10
N ILE A 14 6.54 -4.93 0.32
CA ILE A 14 5.53 -4.49 -0.65
C ILE A 14 6.22 -3.95 -1.92
N ALA A 15 7.29 -3.17 -1.80
CA ALA A 15 8.05 -2.66 -2.93
C ALA A 15 8.64 -3.79 -3.78
N ILE A 16 9.25 -4.79 -3.13
CA ILE A 16 9.79 -5.99 -3.82
C ILE A 16 8.66 -6.77 -4.47
N GLY A 17 7.51 -6.93 -3.80
CA GLY A 17 6.33 -7.57 -4.37
C GLY A 17 5.85 -6.87 -5.65
N HIS A 18 5.78 -5.54 -5.67
CA HIS A 18 5.42 -4.77 -6.88
C HIS A 18 6.44 -4.92 -8.00
N LEU A 19 7.74 -4.98 -7.68
CA LEU A 19 8.77 -5.29 -8.68
C LEU A 19 8.61 -6.72 -9.22
N GLY A 20 8.28 -7.67 -8.36
CA GLY A 20 7.96 -9.05 -8.76
C GLY A 20 6.76 -9.13 -9.69
N CYS A 21 5.70 -8.35 -9.43
CA CYS A 21 4.51 -8.29 -10.29
C CYS A 21 4.82 -7.81 -11.72
N LEU A 22 5.93 -7.08 -11.96
CA LEU A 22 6.29 -6.67 -13.32
C LEU A 22 6.57 -7.85 -14.26
N PHE A 23 6.91 -9.03 -13.73
CA PHE A 23 7.14 -10.23 -14.53
C PHE A 23 5.86 -10.99 -14.90
N ALA A 24 4.75 -10.71 -14.19
CA ALA A 24 3.46 -11.38 -14.36
C ALA A 24 2.33 -10.38 -14.06
N LEU A 25 2.33 -9.22 -14.75
CA LEU A 25 1.49 -8.07 -14.40
C LEU A 25 0.01 -8.35 -14.67
N ASP A 26 -0.29 -8.97 -15.81
CA ASP A 26 -1.64 -9.31 -16.21
C ASP A 26 -2.26 -10.37 -15.29
N GLU A 27 -1.47 -11.38 -14.90
CA GLU A 27 -1.89 -12.43 -13.98
C GLU A 27 -2.13 -11.85 -12.57
N ALA A 28 -1.29 -10.89 -12.15
CA ALA A 28 -1.49 -10.21 -10.89
C ALA A 28 -2.80 -9.41 -10.90
N PHE A 29 -3.09 -8.65 -11.95
CA PHE A 29 -4.33 -7.88 -12.07
C PHE A 29 -5.56 -8.78 -12.16
N ASP A 30 -5.44 -9.93 -12.84
CA ASP A 30 -6.51 -10.91 -12.93
C ASP A 30 -6.82 -11.52 -11.55
N ALA A 31 -5.79 -11.89 -10.79
CA ALA A 31 -5.93 -12.40 -9.42
C ALA A 31 -6.62 -11.41 -8.47
N TYR A 32 -6.45 -10.10 -8.70
CA TYR A 32 -7.14 -9.05 -7.95
C TYR A 32 -8.50 -8.66 -8.54
N GLY A 33 -8.89 -9.21 -9.68
CA GLY A 33 -10.14 -8.86 -10.37
C GLY A 33 -10.18 -7.43 -10.92
N ILE A 34 -9.03 -6.82 -11.17
CA ILE A 34 -8.92 -5.41 -11.60
C ILE A 34 -8.33 -5.26 -13.01
N LYS A 35 -8.10 -6.36 -13.72
CA LYS A 35 -7.45 -6.35 -15.04
C LYS A 35 -8.14 -5.43 -16.03
N GLU A 36 -9.46 -5.57 -16.21
CA GLU A 36 -10.22 -4.74 -17.14
C GLU A 36 -10.19 -3.25 -16.75
N VAL A 37 -10.33 -2.96 -15.44
CA VAL A 37 -10.28 -1.58 -14.93
C VAL A 37 -8.93 -0.95 -15.23
N MET A 38 -7.84 -1.69 -14.99
CA MET A 38 -6.48 -1.20 -15.21
C MET A 38 -6.20 -0.97 -16.70
N HIS A 39 -6.60 -1.90 -17.58
CA HIS A 39 -6.44 -1.74 -19.03
C HIS A 39 -7.26 -0.56 -19.59
N ASN A 40 -8.49 -0.39 -19.12
CA ASN A 40 -9.34 0.73 -19.52
C ASN A 40 -8.78 2.08 -19.05
N MET A 41 -8.21 2.14 -17.83
CA MET A 41 -7.63 3.36 -17.28
C MET A 41 -6.46 3.91 -18.12
N VAL A 42 -5.69 3.03 -18.76
CA VAL A 42 -4.53 3.42 -19.58
C VAL A 42 -4.86 3.52 -21.08
N PHE A 43 -6.14 3.48 -21.47
CA PHE A 43 -6.59 3.59 -22.87
C PHE A 43 -5.85 2.63 -23.83
N GLY A 44 -5.54 1.42 -23.38
CA GLY A 44 -4.82 0.40 -24.15
C GLY A 44 -3.29 0.59 -24.22
N HIS A 45 -2.72 1.60 -23.57
CA HIS A 45 -1.28 1.81 -23.51
C HIS A 45 -0.65 0.95 -22.40
N VAL A 46 -0.47 -0.33 -22.66
CA VAL A 46 0.00 -1.33 -21.66
C VAL A 46 1.31 -0.93 -20.97
N TRP A 47 2.23 -0.25 -21.66
CA TRP A 47 3.48 0.21 -21.04
C TRP A 47 3.27 1.15 -19.85
N MET A 48 2.13 1.88 -19.81
CA MET A 48 1.79 2.76 -18.68
C MET A 48 1.52 1.96 -17.40
N LEU A 49 1.00 0.74 -17.51
CA LEU A 49 0.79 -0.14 -16.36
C LEU A 49 2.12 -0.56 -15.73
N TYR A 50 3.10 -0.89 -16.54
CA TYR A 50 4.46 -1.18 -16.07
C TYR A 50 5.09 0.04 -15.40
N ALA A 51 4.99 1.21 -16.02
CA ALA A 51 5.51 2.45 -15.46
C ALA A 51 4.82 2.79 -14.13
N LEU A 52 3.50 2.67 -14.03
CA LEU A 52 2.74 2.90 -12.81
C LEU A 52 3.17 1.95 -11.69
N THR A 53 3.27 0.65 -11.98
CA THR A 53 3.68 -0.36 -11.00
C THR A 53 5.12 -0.13 -10.52
N PHE A 54 6.02 0.25 -11.41
CA PHE A 54 7.39 0.63 -11.05
C PHE A 54 7.42 1.88 -10.16
N CYS A 55 6.67 2.93 -10.51
CA CYS A 55 6.56 4.14 -9.68
C CYS A 55 5.99 3.84 -8.29
N LEU A 56 5.00 2.95 -8.19
CA LEU A 56 4.46 2.50 -6.91
C LEU A 56 5.53 1.76 -6.09
N ALA A 57 6.31 0.87 -6.69
CA ALA A 57 7.40 0.19 -6.00
C ALA A 57 8.42 1.19 -5.42
N LEU A 58 8.79 2.21 -6.20
CA LEU A 58 9.68 3.29 -5.73
C LEU A 58 9.06 4.09 -4.58
N ALA A 59 7.77 4.42 -4.67
CA ALA A 59 7.06 5.14 -3.62
C ALA A 59 7.03 4.34 -2.30
N PHE A 60 6.79 3.03 -2.37
CA PHE A 60 6.85 2.16 -1.19
C PHE A 60 8.27 2.05 -0.62
N ALA A 61 9.29 1.92 -1.46
CA ALA A 61 10.67 1.93 -1.00
C ALA A 61 11.03 3.25 -0.29
N LEU A 62 10.64 4.39 -0.86
CA LEU A 62 10.83 5.71 -0.24
C LEU A 62 10.11 5.80 1.11
N ALA A 63 8.86 5.33 1.21
CA ALA A 63 8.12 5.29 2.47
C ALA A 63 8.87 4.46 3.54
N GLY A 64 9.47 3.34 3.15
CA GLY A 64 10.33 2.54 4.02
C GLY A 64 11.55 3.31 4.53
N PHE A 65 12.24 4.04 3.66
CA PHE A 65 13.37 4.89 4.06
C PHE A 65 12.94 6.02 5.00
N TYR A 66 11.79 6.64 4.78
CA TYR A 66 11.26 7.65 5.70
C TYR A 66 10.90 7.06 7.06
N ALA A 67 10.43 5.83 7.14
CA ALA A 67 10.21 5.14 8.41
C ALA A 67 11.54 4.87 9.15
N LEU A 68 12.59 4.44 8.44
CA LEU A 68 13.92 4.28 9.01
C LEU A 68 14.51 5.62 9.50
N SER A 69 14.30 6.70 8.75
CA SER A 69 14.69 8.03 9.15
C SER A 69 13.96 8.49 10.43
N ALA A 70 12.65 8.26 10.50
CA ALA A 70 11.84 8.58 11.69
C ALA A 70 12.19 7.69 12.89
N SER A 71 12.66 6.46 12.66
CA SER A 71 13.13 5.57 13.73
C SER A 71 14.52 5.97 14.27
N GLY A 72 15.27 6.77 13.52
CA GLY A 72 16.63 7.18 13.84
C GLY A 72 17.70 6.16 13.40
N ASP A 73 17.35 5.21 12.56
CA ASP A 73 18.27 4.19 12.05
C ASP A 73 19.17 4.73 10.92
N ILE A 74 18.68 5.76 10.21
CA ILE A 74 19.44 6.47 9.19
C ILE A 74 19.39 7.98 9.45
N ARG A 75 20.24 8.73 8.74
CA ARG A 75 20.27 10.20 8.80
C ARG A 75 18.87 10.76 8.54
N ARG A 76 18.50 11.81 9.27
CA ARG A 76 17.20 12.49 9.10
C ARG A 76 17.04 12.99 7.67
N LEU A 77 16.01 12.51 7.02
CA LEU A 77 15.60 12.98 5.70
C LEU A 77 14.78 14.27 5.82
N PRO A 78 14.85 15.16 4.83
CA PRO A 78 14.01 16.35 4.81
C PRO A 78 12.54 15.94 4.78
N LEU A 79 11.66 16.76 5.36
CA LEU A 79 10.20 16.56 5.36
C LEU A 79 9.72 15.25 6.01
N THR A 80 10.56 14.55 6.80
CA THR A 80 10.20 13.26 7.43
C THR A 80 8.85 13.33 8.15
N ARG A 81 8.57 14.41 8.91
CA ARG A 81 7.31 14.57 9.63
C ARG A 81 6.10 14.61 8.68
N ILE A 82 6.19 15.43 7.64
CA ILE A 82 5.12 15.57 6.64
C ILE A 82 4.87 14.24 5.94
N THR A 83 5.94 13.56 5.52
CA THR A 83 5.84 12.26 4.86
C THR A 83 5.19 11.21 5.76
N ILE A 84 5.54 11.14 7.05
CA ILE A 84 4.91 10.24 8.02
C ILE A 84 3.41 10.54 8.15
N ILE A 85 3.01 11.81 8.23
CA ILE A 85 1.60 12.21 8.29
C ILE A 85 0.87 11.76 7.02
N VAL A 86 1.43 12.04 5.84
CA VAL A 86 0.84 11.65 4.55
C VAL A 86 0.66 10.13 4.47
N ILE A 87 1.67 9.36 4.86
CA ILE A 87 1.59 7.90 4.88
C ILE A 87 0.44 7.44 5.79
N ILE A 88 0.35 7.95 7.02
CA ILE A 88 -0.71 7.57 7.95
C ILE A 88 -2.09 7.90 7.37
N VAL A 89 -2.26 9.10 6.81
CA VAL A 89 -3.54 9.52 6.21
C VAL A 89 -3.92 8.63 5.04
N LEU A 90 -3.01 8.41 4.08
CA LEU A 90 -3.29 7.59 2.91
C LEU A 90 -3.64 6.14 3.28
N TYR A 91 -2.88 5.54 4.19
CA TYR A 91 -3.16 4.17 4.62
C TYR A 91 -4.42 4.05 5.47
N SER A 92 -4.76 5.07 6.28
CA SER A 92 -6.02 5.11 7.02
C SER A 92 -7.20 5.23 6.08
N LEU A 93 -7.14 6.13 5.08
CA LEU A 93 -8.18 6.26 4.05
C LEU A 93 -8.35 4.97 3.25
N ARG A 94 -7.23 4.34 2.87
CA ARG A 94 -7.25 3.05 2.15
C ARG A 94 -7.88 1.93 2.98
N ALA A 95 -7.58 1.88 4.28
CA ALA A 95 -8.17 0.92 5.20
C ALA A 95 -9.68 1.14 5.37
N LEU A 96 -10.11 2.39 5.52
CA LEU A 96 -11.53 2.76 5.64
C LEU A 96 -12.30 2.44 4.35
N ALA A 97 -11.75 2.81 3.19
CA ALA A 97 -12.37 2.52 1.90
C ALA A 97 -12.51 1.01 1.66
N GLY A 98 -11.46 0.24 1.95
CA GLY A 98 -11.51 -1.22 1.81
C GLY A 98 -12.44 -1.87 2.82
N GLY A 99 -12.45 -1.39 4.06
CA GLY A 99 -13.39 -1.84 5.08
C GLY A 99 -14.85 -1.55 4.71
N TRP A 100 -15.12 -0.37 4.14
CA TRP A 100 -16.46 -0.04 3.63
C TRP A 100 -16.92 -1.01 2.54
N VAL A 101 -16.06 -1.31 1.58
CA VAL A 101 -16.39 -2.27 0.50
C VAL A 101 -16.67 -3.65 1.09
N CYS A 102 -15.85 -4.16 2.03
CA CYS A 102 -16.09 -5.44 2.68
C CYS A 102 -17.43 -5.48 3.43
N VAL A 103 -17.82 -4.39 4.09
CA VAL A 103 -19.10 -4.27 4.80
C VAL A 103 -20.25 -4.20 3.80
N ALA A 104 -20.12 -3.43 2.73
CA ALA A 104 -21.15 -3.31 1.69
C ALA A 104 -21.40 -4.66 1.01
N ASP A 105 -20.35 -5.39 0.65
CA ASP A 105 -20.44 -6.73 0.05
C ASP A 105 -21.11 -7.74 1.01
N PHE A 106 -20.83 -7.64 2.31
CA PHE A 106 -21.45 -8.50 3.32
C PHE A 106 -22.96 -8.29 3.42
N PHE A 107 -23.45 -7.05 3.24
CA PHE A 107 -24.87 -6.72 3.30
C PHE A 107 -25.61 -6.85 1.96
N ALA A 108 -24.88 -6.81 0.83
CA ALA A 108 -25.49 -6.76 -0.50
C ALA A 108 -25.98 -8.12 -1.01
N ASP A 109 -25.30 -9.21 -0.70
CA ASP A 109 -25.85 -10.58 -0.91
C ASP A 109 -24.87 -11.64 -0.34
N ALA A 110 -25.44 -12.66 0.29
CA ALA A 110 -24.70 -13.77 0.92
C ALA A 110 -23.97 -14.71 -0.06
N GLN A 111 -24.01 -14.44 -1.36
CA GLN A 111 -23.39 -15.29 -2.40
C GLN A 111 -22.10 -14.73 -3.01
N GLN A 112 -21.77 -13.47 -2.81
CA GLN A 112 -20.45 -12.96 -3.21
C GLN A 112 -19.47 -13.18 -2.07
N HIS A 113 -18.62 -14.18 -2.19
CA HIS A 113 -17.51 -14.40 -1.27
C HIS A 113 -16.64 -13.15 -1.21
N VAL A 114 -16.61 -12.49 -0.04
CA VAL A 114 -15.58 -11.47 0.25
C VAL A 114 -14.24 -12.10 -0.07
N SER A 115 -13.58 -11.63 -1.11
CA SER A 115 -12.30 -12.17 -1.50
C SER A 115 -11.32 -11.97 -0.35
N TRP A 116 -10.68 -13.05 0.12
CA TRP A 116 -9.63 -12.96 1.15
C TRP A 116 -8.57 -11.91 0.81
N LEU A 117 -8.28 -11.74 -0.49
CA LEU A 117 -7.41 -10.69 -0.99
C LEU A 117 -7.93 -9.29 -0.63
N GLN A 118 -9.22 -9.04 -0.76
CA GLN A 118 -9.85 -7.76 -0.46
C GLN A 118 -9.82 -7.47 1.03
N PHE A 119 -10.09 -8.48 1.86
CA PHE A 119 -9.95 -8.37 3.30
C PHE A 119 -8.51 -8.02 3.72
N PHE A 120 -7.51 -8.78 3.25
CA PHE A 120 -6.11 -8.48 3.55
C PHE A 120 -5.67 -7.13 3.01
N SER A 121 -6.17 -6.71 1.83
CA SER A 121 -5.90 -5.40 1.25
C SER A 121 -6.42 -4.23 2.11
N SER A 122 -7.29 -4.49 3.08
CA SER A 122 -7.82 -3.50 4.02
C SER A 122 -7.10 -3.54 5.38
N VAL A 123 -6.80 -4.74 5.87
CA VAL A 123 -6.15 -4.94 7.17
C VAL A 123 -4.68 -4.50 7.15
N ILE A 124 -3.94 -4.82 6.08
CA ILE A 124 -2.53 -4.47 5.97
C ILE A 124 -2.31 -2.95 6.02
N PRO A 125 -3.06 -2.09 5.28
CA PRO A 125 -2.97 -0.65 5.42
C PRO A 125 -3.24 -0.15 6.84
N ALA A 126 -4.26 -0.66 7.52
CA ALA A 126 -4.56 -0.27 8.90
C ALA A 126 -3.37 -0.57 9.83
N PHE A 127 -2.78 -1.75 9.67
CA PHE A 127 -1.61 -2.16 10.44
C PHE A 127 -0.39 -1.28 10.16
N ILE A 128 -0.16 -0.92 8.89
CA ILE A 128 0.92 -0.01 8.50
C ILE A 128 0.71 1.38 9.13
N ALA A 129 -0.50 1.96 9.03
CA ALA A 129 -0.82 3.24 9.66
C ALA A 129 -0.53 3.20 11.18
N TRP A 130 -0.92 2.13 11.85
CA TRP A 130 -0.61 1.93 13.27
C TRP A 130 0.90 1.83 13.54
N CYS A 131 1.69 1.21 12.67
CA CYS A 131 3.14 1.14 12.79
C CYS A 131 3.81 2.52 12.69
N TYR A 132 3.25 3.44 11.89
CA TYR A 132 3.80 4.77 11.66
C TYR A 132 3.39 5.80 12.74
N TYR A 133 2.31 5.56 13.46
CA TYR A 133 1.79 6.48 14.48
C TYR A 133 2.83 6.97 15.50
N PRO A 134 3.77 6.14 16.03
CA PRO A 134 4.80 6.61 16.94
C PRO A 134 5.76 7.66 16.33
N GLY A 135 5.87 7.70 14.99
CA GLY A 135 6.67 8.69 14.28
C GLY A 135 6.17 10.13 14.43
N LEU A 136 4.89 10.31 14.75
CA LEU A 136 4.31 11.65 15.02
C LEU A 136 4.74 12.24 16.36
N LYS A 137 5.03 11.39 17.35
CA LYS A 137 5.31 11.83 18.73
C LYS A 137 6.76 12.22 18.97
N LYS A 138 7.66 11.94 18.05
CA LYS A 138 9.12 12.06 18.24
C LYS A 138 9.79 13.19 17.43
N GLN A 139 9.01 14.02 16.75
CA GLN A 139 9.56 15.07 15.88
C GLN A 139 9.19 16.46 16.37
#